data_8507522e48bf478f47f1bf69e7473f5b
#
_entry.id   8507522e48bf478f47f1bf69e7473f5b
#
_cell.length_a   1.000
_cell.length_b   1.000
_cell.length_c   1.000
_cell.angle_alpha   90.00
_cell.angle_beta   90.00
_cell.angle_gamma   90.00
#
_symmetry.space_group_name_H-M   'P 1'
#
loop_
_entity.id
_entity.type
_entity.pdbx_description
1 polymer ?
#
loop_
_entity_poly.entity_id
_entity_poly.type
_entity_poly.pdbx_seq_one_letter_code
_entity_poly.pdbx_strand_id
1 'polypeptide(L)'
;MERDEILDLCHSNSEVIVSYIGDLESRYGDLESRYGDLESRYNELESQNIELRARINELESLLNPNIQTRNKPPSTGFHVEKGSRPSSSRETSGKRAGGQKGHPGSTLKMSESPDEIITNRLCNCIYCGHSIEEIEVIGHEKRQKFDITMNRKVTEYRSEIKKCPYCNRKSKADFPESVTKPVQLGNTVLTVATYLRDYHLIPYERIKEIMRDIFGLGISPASIKKAETKCFHNLKGATNYIKNKLIKEDVIDCDETGINVNGQRHHCHLISTKKLTFYFHHRSRGFIAMNKMGVLPRFRGIAVHDFWKPYFKFKNCEHAVCNVHILRELKEISKNETQKWSLEMSDLLREIKKCVYSVKKLGNKIEEETIKAFIEKYDSILMKGFESNPPQNLEVNKGKRGMKAQSDAKNLLDRLSKYKTEVLRFVTDLRVPFGNNQAERDIRMITIQQKISGSFRTPRGADAFCRIRGYISTLMKNNMPVLSSLNAVFEGVPPIP
;
A
#
# COMPACT_ATOMS: atom_id res chain seq x y z
N MET A 1 0.17 -34.04 51.11
CA MET A 1 1.00 -34.82 52.05
C MET A 1 2.46 -34.65 51.59
N GLU A 2 3.32 -34.24 52.50
CA GLU A 2 4.74 -34.15 52.20
C GLU A 2 5.45 -35.49 52.27
N ARG A 3 6.60 -35.65 51.68
CA ARG A 3 7.33 -36.89 51.51
C ARG A 3 7.60 -37.62 52.87
N ASP A 4 7.83 -36.82 53.91
CA ASP A 4 8.14 -37.32 55.26
C ASP A 4 6.89 -37.83 55.97
N GLU A 5 5.72 -37.23 55.75
CA GLU A 5 4.43 -37.71 56.24
C GLU A 5 4.04 -39.06 55.58
N ILE A 6 4.41 -39.27 54.33
CA ILE A 6 4.19 -40.54 53.61
C ILE A 6 5.11 -41.63 54.18
N LEU A 7 6.35 -41.31 54.50
CA LEU A 7 7.32 -42.25 55.09
C LEU A 7 6.94 -42.72 56.51
N ASP A 8 6.42 -41.80 57.34
CA ASP A 8 5.93 -42.12 58.68
C ASP A 8 4.64 -42.99 58.66
N LEU A 9 3.76 -42.71 57.72
CA LEU A 9 2.57 -43.55 57.46
C LEU A 9 2.95 -44.94 56.97
N CYS A 10 4.00 -45.10 56.15
CA CYS A 10 4.52 -46.39 55.66
C CYS A 10 5.07 -47.26 56.79
N HIS A 11 5.51 -46.68 57.89
CA HIS A 11 6.07 -47.42 59.03
C HIS A 11 5.02 -47.75 60.10
N SER A 12 3.87 -47.07 60.13
CA SER A 12 2.89 -47.21 61.23
C SER A 12 1.58 -47.92 60.83
N ASN A 13 1.17 -47.97 59.57
CA ASN A 13 -0.11 -48.59 59.20
C ASN A 13 -0.25 -48.93 57.70
N SER A 14 0.13 -50.14 57.29
CA SER A 14 0.10 -50.61 55.90
C SER A 14 -1.32 -50.65 55.29
N GLU A 15 -2.36 -50.84 56.07
CA GLU A 15 -3.76 -50.90 55.60
C GLU A 15 -4.27 -49.53 55.13
N VAL A 16 -3.86 -48.45 55.76
CA VAL A 16 -4.22 -47.08 55.35
C VAL A 16 -3.59 -46.71 54.00
N ILE A 17 -2.37 -47.19 53.77
CA ILE A 17 -1.68 -46.95 52.48
C ILE A 17 -2.33 -47.74 51.37
N VAL A 18 -2.70 -48.98 51.58
CA VAL A 18 -3.42 -49.80 50.60
C VAL A 18 -4.77 -49.19 50.26
N SER A 19 -5.51 -48.66 51.24
CA SER A 19 -6.76 -47.96 51.03
C SER A 19 -6.55 -46.66 50.20
N TYR A 20 -5.51 -45.89 50.48
CA TYR A 20 -5.19 -44.65 49.76
C TYR A 20 -4.74 -44.93 48.33
N ILE A 21 -3.95 -45.95 48.08
CA ILE A 21 -3.60 -46.41 46.74
C ILE A 21 -4.83 -46.82 45.95
N GLY A 22 -5.73 -47.60 46.53
CA GLY A 22 -6.99 -48.00 45.91
C GLY A 22 -7.87 -46.81 45.55
N ASP A 23 -7.92 -45.76 46.40
CA ASP A 23 -8.67 -44.52 46.10
C ASP A 23 -8.01 -43.74 44.94
N LEU A 24 -6.66 -43.69 44.90
CA LEU A 24 -5.94 -43.07 43.79
C LEU A 24 -6.13 -43.82 42.46
N GLU A 25 -6.10 -45.14 42.48
CA GLU A 25 -6.35 -45.98 41.30
C GLU A 25 -7.78 -45.80 40.79
N SER A 26 -8.76 -45.76 41.69
CA SER A 26 -10.15 -45.46 41.32
C SER A 26 -10.31 -44.09 40.69
N ARG A 27 -9.70 -43.06 41.28
CA ARG A 27 -9.72 -41.70 40.73
C ARG A 27 -8.96 -41.58 39.41
N TYR A 28 -7.89 -42.33 39.23
CA TYR A 28 -7.15 -42.39 37.97
C TYR A 28 -8.01 -43.04 36.87
N GLY A 29 -8.67 -44.14 37.17
CA GLY A 29 -9.61 -44.79 36.25
C GLY A 29 -10.79 -43.89 35.84
N ASP A 30 -11.36 -43.13 36.79
CA ASP A 30 -12.42 -42.15 36.50
C ASP A 30 -11.88 -41.02 35.59
N LEU A 31 -10.65 -40.56 35.80
CA LEU A 31 -10.01 -39.53 34.99
C LEU A 31 -9.75 -40.03 33.56
N GLU A 32 -9.29 -41.24 33.42
CA GLU A 32 -9.02 -41.92 32.14
C GLU A 32 -10.30 -42.13 31.34
N SER A 33 -11.38 -42.54 31.99
CA SER A 33 -12.69 -42.65 31.38
C SER A 33 -13.20 -41.28 30.88
N ARG A 34 -13.10 -40.25 31.72
CA ARG A 34 -13.51 -38.88 31.34
C ARG A 34 -12.65 -38.32 30.21
N TYR A 35 -11.35 -38.64 30.14
CA TYR A 35 -10.48 -38.26 29.05
C TYR A 35 -10.90 -38.92 27.74
N GLY A 36 -11.21 -40.21 27.74
CA GLY A 36 -11.73 -40.94 26.59
C GLY A 36 -13.07 -40.39 26.06
N ASP A 37 -13.98 -40.01 26.96
CA ASP A 37 -15.23 -39.37 26.60
C ASP A 37 -15.01 -37.99 25.98
N LEU A 38 -14.05 -37.22 26.49
CA LEU A 38 -13.71 -35.91 25.97
C LEU A 38 -13.09 -36.01 24.57
N GLU A 39 -12.20 -36.97 24.37
CA GLU A 39 -11.55 -37.23 23.09
C GLU A 39 -12.58 -37.69 22.03
N SER A 40 -13.52 -38.56 22.43
CA SER A 40 -14.62 -38.95 21.56
C SER A 40 -15.49 -37.75 21.12
N ARG A 41 -15.86 -36.90 22.08
CA ARG A 41 -16.62 -35.67 21.81
C ARG A 41 -15.86 -34.69 20.94
N TYR A 42 -14.56 -34.56 21.14
CA TYR A 42 -13.69 -33.69 20.30
C TYR A 42 -13.69 -34.19 18.85
N ASN A 43 -13.51 -35.48 18.62
CA ASN A 43 -13.49 -36.07 17.29
C ASN A 43 -14.86 -35.94 16.58
N GLU A 44 -15.95 -36.05 17.32
CA GLU A 44 -17.31 -35.85 16.80
C GLU A 44 -17.54 -34.39 16.39
N LEU A 45 -17.11 -33.41 17.21
CA LEU A 45 -17.17 -31.98 16.92
C LEU A 45 -16.30 -31.59 15.73
N GLU A 46 -15.12 -32.19 15.58
CA GLU A 46 -14.25 -31.97 14.44
C GLU A 46 -14.87 -32.48 13.13
N SER A 47 -15.49 -33.65 13.16
CA SER A 47 -16.24 -34.22 12.05
C SER A 47 -17.42 -33.31 11.63
N GLN A 48 -18.23 -32.86 12.60
CA GLN A 48 -19.31 -31.92 12.36
C GLN A 48 -18.84 -30.59 11.78
N ASN A 49 -17.69 -30.11 12.24
CA ASN A 49 -17.06 -28.86 11.69
C ASN A 49 -16.65 -29.03 10.22
N ILE A 50 -16.10 -30.19 9.85
CA ILE A 50 -15.73 -30.50 8.46
C ILE A 50 -17.00 -30.56 7.59
N GLU A 51 -18.05 -31.21 8.03
CA GLU A 51 -19.31 -31.29 7.30
C GLU A 51 -19.99 -29.92 7.13
N LEU A 52 -20.06 -29.14 8.21
CA LEU A 52 -20.61 -27.79 8.15
C LEU A 52 -19.81 -26.87 7.19
N ARG A 53 -18.50 -26.99 7.17
CA ARG A 53 -17.65 -26.25 6.21
C ARG A 53 -17.89 -26.68 4.78
N ALA A 54 -18.05 -27.97 4.53
CA ALA A 54 -18.40 -28.48 3.20
C ALA A 54 -19.77 -27.95 2.75
N ARG A 55 -20.77 -27.93 3.66
CA ARG A 55 -22.11 -27.41 3.39
C ARG A 55 -22.12 -25.90 3.15
N ILE A 56 -21.33 -25.13 3.90
CA ILE A 56 -21.13 -23.68 3.67
C ILE A 56 -20.54 -23.44 2.28
N ASN A 57 -19.51 -24.18 1.89
CA ASN A 57 -18.89 -24.06 0.57
C ASN A 57 -19.88 -24.41 -0.56
N GLU A 58 -20.68 -25.45 -0.38
CA GLU A 58 -21.73 -25.83 -1.31
C GLU A 58 -22.80 -24.72 -1.46
N LEU A 59 -23.31 -24.21 -0.34
CA LEU A 59 -24.31 -23.14 -0.32
C LEU A 59 -23.72 -21.82 -0.90
N GLU A 60 -22.46 -21.49 -0.62
CA GLU A 60 -21.77 -20.35 -1.23
C GLU A 60 -21.61 -20.53 -2.75
N SER A 61 -21.37 -21.76 -3.22
CA SER A 61 -21.29 -22.05 -4.66
C SER A 61 -22.65 -21.92 -5.37
N LEU A 62 -23.72 -22.32 -4.69
CA LEU A 62 -25.09 -22.21 -5.20
C LEU A 62 -25.66 -20.78 -5.16
N LEU A 63 -25.28 -19.99 -4.14
CA LEU A 63 -25.75 -18.60 -4.00
C LEU A 63 -25.02 -17.62 -4.91
N ASN A 64 -23.82 -17.93 -5.39
CA ASN A 64 -22.99 -16.99 -6.12
C ASN A 64 -22.10 -17.58 -7.21
N PRO A 65 -22.63 -18.11 -8.30
CA PRO A 65 -21.80 -18.52 -9.44
C PRO A 65 -21.02 -17.35 -10.10
N ASN A 66 -21.33 -16.07 -9.78
CA ASN A 66 -20.81 -14.87 -10.45
C ASN A 66 -20.18 -13.80 -9.54
N ILE A 67 -19.92 -14.07 -8.23
CA ILE A 67 -19.35 -13.02 -7.33
C ILE A 67 -17.82 -12.99 -7.31
N GLN A 68 -17.12 -13.87 -8.01
CA GLN A 68 -15.65 -13.94 -7.90
C GLN A 68 -14.87 -12.76 -8.50
N THR A 69 -15.49 -11.84 -9.26
CA THR A 69 -14.74 -10.79 -9.96
C THR A 69 -15.28 -9.38 -9.89
N ARG A 70 -16.43 -9.13 -9.26
CA ARG A 70 -17.03 -7.80 -9.24
C ARG A 70 -16.88 -7.09 -7.90
N ASN A 71 -16.07 -6.04 -7.87
CA ASN A 71 -16.03 -4.98 -6.83
C ASN A 71 -15.67 -5.39 -5.39
N LYS A 72 -14.94 -6.48 -5.19
CA LYS A 72 -14.31 -6.70 -3.88
C LYS A 72 -12.99 -5.94 -3.81
N PRO A 73 -12.80 -5.06 -2.81
CA PRO A 73 -11.46 -4.53 -2.52
C PRO A 73 -10.49 -5.69 -2.32
N PRO A 74 -9.19 -5.53 -2.64
CA PRO A 74 -8.18 -6.59 -2.46
C PRO A 74 -8.12 -7.18 -1.04
N SER A 75 -8.73 -6.53 -0.06
CA SER A 75 -8.81 -6.95 1.35
C SER A 75 -9.80 -8.10 1.64
N THR A 76 -10.66 -8.49 0.71
CA THR A 76 -11.62 -9.60 0.93
C THR A 76 -11.18 -10.94 0.34
N GLY A 77 -10.01 -11.02 -0.30
CA GLY A 77 -9.49 -12.23 -0.95
C GLY A 77 -8.66 -13.15 -0.05
N PHE A 78 -9.07 -13.42 1.19
CA PHE A 78 -8.34 -14.36 2.07
C PHE A 78 -8.63 -15.86 1.82
N HIS A 79 -9.53 -16.20 0.91
CA HIS A 79 -9.77 -17.58 0.47
C HIS A 79 -9.63 -17.69 -1.04
N VAL A 80 -8.40 -17.61 -1.53
CA VAL A 80 -8.05 -18.09 -2.88
C VAL A 80 -7.32 -19.41 -2.70
N GLU A 81 -7.90 -20.47 -3.23
CA GLU A 81 -7.24 -21.77 -3.35
C GLU A 81 -5.81 -21.61 -3.86
N LYS A 82 -4.87 -22.34 -3.26
CA LYS A 82 -3.48 -22.43 -3.70
C LYS A 82 -3.47 -23.00 -5.12
N GLY A 83 -3.52 -22.13 -6.16
CA GLY A 83 -3.49 -22.64 -7.53
C GLY A 83 -3.34 -21.60 -8.63
N SER A 84 -3.90 -20.40 -8.50
CA SER A 84 -3.76 -19.40 -9.56
C SER A 84 -3.10 -18.13 -9.03
N ARG A 85 -1.83 -17.95 -9.34
CA ARG A 85 -1.21 -16.62 -9.29
C ARG A 85 -2.03 -15.71 -10.22
N PRO A 86 -2.46 -14.51 -9.77
CA PRO A 86 -3.13 -13.58 -10.67
C PRO A 86 -2.23 -13.38 -11.89
N SER A 87 -2.72 -13.77 -13.06
CA SER A 87 -1.98 -13.61 -14.30
C SER A 87 -1.68 -12.14 -14.48
N SER A 88 -0.40 -11.78 -14.43
CA SER A 88 0.03 -10.44 -14.78
C SER A 88 -0.47 -10.16 -16.19
N SER A 89 -1.15 -9.03 -16.40
CA SER A 89 -1.50 -8.56 -17.74
C SER A 89 -0.28 -8.09 -18.56
N ARG A 90 0.93 -8.31 -18.03
CA ARG A 90 2.17 -8.12 -18.77
C ARG A 90 2.37 -9.30 -19.69
N GLU A 91 2.47 -9.05 -20.98
CA GLU A 91 3.01 -10.01 -21.92
C GLU A 91 4.36 -10.49 -21.37
N THR A 92 4.53 -11.81 -21.28
CA THR A 92 5.80 -12.39 -20.87
C THR A 92 6.84 -11.98 -21.93
N SER A 93 7.83 -11.21 -21.51
CA SER A 93 8.86 -10.68 -22.43
C SER A 93 9.77 -11.77 -23.04
N GLY A 94 9.56 -13.03 -22.70
CA GLY A 94 10.42 -14.15 -23.10
C GLY A 94 11.87 -14.06 -22.59
N LYS A 95 12.20 -13.01 -21.84
CA LYS A 95 13.55 -12.76 -21.32
C LYS A 95 13.77 -13.52 -20.01
N ARG A 96 14.96 -14.07 -19.82
CA ARG A 96 15.35 -14.76 -18.58
C ARG A 96 15.29 -13.80 -17.38
N ALA A 97 14.97 -14.32 -16.20
CA ALA A 97 15.02 -13.54 -14.95
C ALA A 97 16.47 -13.12 -14.68
N GLY A 98 16.68 -11.84 -14.32
CA GLY A 98 18.00 -11.27 -14.03
C GLY A 98 18.40 -10.14 -14.99
N GLY A 99 19.61 -9.63 -14.83
CA GLY A 99 20.17 -8.57 -15.67
C GLY A 99 20.32 -9.05 -17.11
N GLN A 100 19.77 -8.30 -18.07
CA GLN A 100 19.87 -8.59 -19.49
C GLN A 100 21.24 -8.14 -20.00
N LYS A 101 21.73 -8.77 -21.10
CA LYS A 101 22.98 -8.35 -21.76
C LYS A 101 22.90 -6.86 -22.12
N GLY A 102 23.86 -6.04 -21.64
CA GLY A 102 23.86 -4.59 -21.80
C GLY A 102 23.17 -3.82 -20.68
N HIS A 103 22.67 -4.47 -19.63
CA HIS A 103 22.20 -3.76 -18.44
C HIS A 103 23.42 -3.16 -17.69
N PRO A 104 23.49 -1.83 -17.47
CA PRO A 104 24.58 -1.25 -16.71
C PRO A 104 24.54 -1.81 -15.29
N GLY A 105 25.60 -2.51 -14.88
CA GLY A 105 25.74 -3.03 -13.52
C GLY A 105 25.80 -1.86 -12.53
N SER A 106 25.11 -1.98 -11.39
CA SER A 106 25.27 -1.03 -10.28
C SER A 106 26.32 -1.59 -9.32
N THR A 107 27.58 -1.22 -9.55
CA THR A 107 28.70 -1.58 -8.68
C THR A 107 29.00 -0.43 -7.73
N LEU A 108 29.30 -0.73 -6.48
CA LEU A 108 29.74 0.26 -5.50
C LEU A 108 31.08 0.86 -6.00
N LYS A 109 31.12 2.19 -6.13
CA LYS A 109 32.33 2.91 -6.55
C LYS A 109 33.13 3.35 -5.35
N MET A 110 34.46 3.42 -5.50
CA MET A 110 35.32 4.02 -4.50
C MET A 110 34.97 5.49 -4.26
N SER A 111 35.01 5.91 -2.99
CA SER A 111 34.93 7.31 -2.61
C SER A 111 36.25 8.01 -2.93
N GLU A 112 36.18 9.22 -3.48
CA GLU A 112 37.36 10.06 -3.70
C GLU A 112 37.86 10.66 -2.40
N SER A 113 37.00 10.81 -1.40
CA SER A 113 37.29 11.35 -0.07
C SER A 113 36.87 10.37 1.01
N PRO A 114 37.72 9.40 1.36
CA PRO A 114 37.46 8.49 2.48
C PRO A 114 37.56 9.23 3.83
N ASP A 115 36.73 8.84 4.79
CA ASP A 115 36.73 9.44 6.15
C ASP A 115 38.00 9.10 6.94
N GLU A 116 38.60 7.95 6.68
CA GLU A 116 39.81 7.45 7.34
C GLU A 116 40.69 6.73 6.32
N ILE A 117 42.01 6.94 6.42
CA ILE A 117 43.01 6.24 5.63
C ILE A 117 43.95 5.48 6.56
N ILE A 118 43.93 4.15 6.45
CA ILE A 118 44.84 3.27 7.17
C ILE A 118 45.88 2.74 6.21
N THR A 119 47.16 3.05 6.47
CA THR A 119 48.26 2.61 5.62
C THR A 119 48.94 1.40 6.25
N ASN A 120 48.93 0.26 5.56
CA ASN A 120 49.70 -0.90 5.89
C ASN A 120 51.12 -0.71 5.37
N ARG A 121 52.08 -0.59 6.29
CA ARG A 121 53.49 -0.42 5.96
C ARG A 121 54.15 -1.75 5.63
N LEU A 122 55.01 -1.72 4.62
CA LEU A 122 55.82 -2.86 4.24
C LEU A 122 57.25 -2.66 4.80
N CYS A 123 57.61 -3.32 5.89
CA CYS A 123 58.89 -3.11 6.55
C CYS A 123 59.98 -4.02 5.99
N ASN A 124 59.65 -5.19 5.46
CA ASN A 124 60.62 -6.15 4.94
C ASN A 124 60.25 -6.62 3.54
N CYS A 125 61.25 -6.87 2.70
CA CYS A 125 61.05 -7.44 1.38
C CYS A 125 60.50 -8.86 1.51
N ILE A 126 59.37 -9.16 0.87
CA ILE A 126 58.69 -10.47 0.92
C ILE A 126 59.48 -11.60 0.20
N TYR A 127 60.46 -11.24 -0.63
CA TYR A 127 61.27 -12.19 -1.41
C TYR A 127 62.62 -12.51 -0.79
N CYS A 128 63.32 -11.52 -0.20
CA CYS A 128 64.68 -11.70 0.36
C CYS A 128 64.80 -11.40 1.86
N GLY A 129 63.72 -10.92 2.52
CA GLY A 129 63.63 -10.68 3.95
C GLY A 129 64.38 -9.42 4.45
N HIS A 130 65.12 -8.70 3.60
CA HIS A 130 65.81 -7.47 4.02
C HIS A 130 64.83 -6.36 4.38
N SER A 131 65.24 -5.51 5.36
CA SER A 131 64.45 -4.36 5.73
C SER A 131 64.40 -3.33 4.57
N ILE A 132 63.22 -2.84 4.25
CA ILE A 132 62.95 -1.80 3.25
C ILE A 132 62.14 -0.63 3.85
N GLU A 133 62.18 -0.51 5.18
CA GLU A 133 61.37 0.47 5.92
C GLU A 133 61.69 1.94 5.51
N GLU A 134 62.96 2.23 5.22
CA GLU A 134 63.44 3.54 4.80
C GLU A 134 63.36 3.78 3.26
N ILE A 135 62.89 2.78 2.50
CA ILE A 135 62.79 2.89 1.04
C ILE A 135 61.54 3.65 0.65
N GLU A 136 61.67 4.54 -0.32
CA GLU A 136 60.53 5.36 -0.84
C GLU A 136 59.42 4.51 -1.41
N VAL A 137 58.20 4.86 -1.05
CA VAL A 137 56.97 4.16 -1.49
C VAL A 137 56.67 4.55 -2.94
N ILE A 138 56.70 3.63 -3.87
CA ILE A 138 56.42 3.83 -5.29
C ILE A 138 54.93 3.88 -5.65
N GLY A 139 54.03 3.42 -4.75
CA GLY A 139 52.59 3.44 -4.97
C GLY A 139 51.77 2.71 -3.90
N HIS A 140 50.49 2.82 -3.96
CA HIS A 140 49.56 2.18 -3.05
C HIS A 140 48.46 1.45 -3.84
N GLU A 141 48.21 0.19 -3.53
CA GLU A 141 46.96 -0.50 -3.90
C GLU A 141 45.88 -0.05 -2.91
N LYS A 142 44.74 0.41 -3.42
CA LYS A 142 43.65 0.95 -2.60
C LYS A 142 42.48 -0.02 -2.54
N ARG A 143 41.99 -0.26 -1.34
CA ARG A 143 40.73 -0.96 -1.10
C ARG A 143 39.90 -0.18 -0.10
N GLN A 144 38.58 -0.08 -0.30
CA GLN A 144 37.71 0.65 0.60
C GLN A 144 36.64 -0.26 1.17
N LYS A 145 36.39 -0.13 2.47
CA LYS A 145 35.30 -0.75 3.19
C LYS A 145 34.31 0.36 3.58
N PHE A 146 33.05 0.21 3.19
CA PHE A 146 31.99 1.12 3.62
C PHE A 146 31.31 0.55 4.85
N ASP A 147 31.20 1.34 5.90
CA ASP A 147 30.56 0.99 7.14
C ASP A 147 29.61 2.11 7.59
N ILE A 148 28.75 1.87 8.58
CA ILE A 148 27.81 2.86 9.10
C ILE A 148 28.00 2.98 10.61
N THR A 149 28.25 4.20 11.08
CA THR A 149 28.26 4.53 12.50
C THR A 149 26.93 5.18 12.89
N MET A 150 26.26 4.65 13.93
CA MET A 150 24.97 5.15 14.40
C MET A 150 25.12 5.69 15.82
N ASN A 151 25.20 7.01 15.97
CA ASN A 151 25.41 7.65 17.26
C ASN A 151 24.18 8.45 17.71
N ARG A 152 23.74 8.20 18.97
CA ARG A 152 22.77 9.04 19.65
C ARG A 152 23.45 10.31 20.16
N LYS A 153 22.86 11.49 19.82
CA LYS A 153 23.31 12.79 20.35
C LYS A 153 22.31 13.28 21.39
N VAL A 154 22.80 13.59 22.59
CA VAL A 154 22.02 14.26 23.64
C VAL A 154 22.58 15.67 23.83
N THR A 155 21.72 16.68 23.72
CA THR A 155 22.09 18.09 23.96
C THR A 155 21.38 18.55 25.23
N GLU A 156 22.15 19.01 26.22
CA GLU A 156 21.64 19.59 27.46
C GLU A 156 21.65 21.12 27.34
N TYR A 157 20.51 21.73 27.61
CA TYR A 157 20.36 23.17 27.68
C TYR A 157 20.25 23.57 29.16
N ARG A 158 21.13 24.48 29.64
CA ARG A 158 21.16 24.99 30.98
C ARG A 158 20.75 26.47 31.00
N SER A 159 19.76 26.81 31.81
CA SER A 159 19.29 28.18 31.99
C SER A 159 19.85 28.71 33.29
N GLU A 160 20.67 29.74 33.23
CA GLU A 160 21.24 30.35 34.42
C GLU A 160 20.17 31.02 35.29
N ILE A 161 20.31 30.86 36.63
CA ILE A 161 19.49 31.52 37.60
C ILE A 161 20.41 32.40 38.45
N LYS A 162 20.19 33.72 38.42
CA LYS A 162 20.99 34.69 39.17
C LYS A 162 20.09 35.50 40.11
N LYS A 163 20.65 35.89 41.28
CA LYS A 163 19.99 36.80 42.21
C LYS A 163 20.50 38.21 41.97
N CYS A 164 19.61 39.12 41.67
CA CYS A 164 19.97 40.52 41.44
C CYS A 164 20.47 41.17 42.74
N PRO A 165 21.67 41.76 42.76
CA PRO A 165 22.20 42.42 43.97
C PRO A 165 21.45 43.73 44.33
N TYR A 166 20.75 44.33 43.37
CA TYR A 166 20.05 45.62 43.56
C TYR A 166 18.61 45.43 44.08
N CYS A 167 17.85 44.46 43.54
CA CYS A 167 16.45 44.24 43.95
C CYS A 167 16.23 42.94 44.71
N ASN A 168 17.27 42.15 44.96
CA ASN A 168 17.29 40.88 45.68
C ASN A 168 16.37 39.78 45.10
N ARG A 169 15.84 39.98 43.88
CA ARG A 169 14.97 39.02 43.17
C ARG A 169 15.81 38.02 42.32
N LYS A 170 15.29 36.77 42.21
CA LYS A 170 15.86 35.77 41.34
C LYS A 170 15.35 35.99 39.91
N SER A 171 16.25 36.00 38.95
CA SER A 171 15.97 36.02 37.52
C SER A 171 16.53 34.77 36.89
N LYS A 172 15.80 34.24 35.93
CA LYS A 172 16.18 33.03 35.14
C LYS A 172 16.26 33.41 33.67
N ALA A 173 17.29 32.94 32.99
CA ALA A 173 17.39 33.08 31.53
C ALA A 173 16.35 32.19 30.81
N ASP A 174 15.90 32.62 29.65
CA ASP A 174 14.95 31.83 28.85
C ASP A 174 15.65 30.69 28.14
N PHE A 175 14.91 29.59 27.91
CA PHE A 175 15.32 28.52 27.00
C PHE A 175 15.04 28.94 25.57
N PRO A 176 15.77 28.36 24.57
CA PRO A 176 15.40 28.51 23.17
C PRO A 176 13.94 28.06 22.93
N GLU A 177 13.22 28.74 22.02
CA GLU A 177 11.80 28.46 21.71
C GLU A 177 11.53 26.98 21.37
N SER A 178 12.51 26.31 20.78
CA SER A 178 12.43 24.89 20.43
C SER A 178 12.54 23.95 21.63
N VAL A 179 12.95 24.45 22.83
CA VAL A 179 13.19 23.66 24.04
C VAL A 179 12.10 23.96 25.07
N THR A 180 10.98 23.27 24.94
CA THR A 180 9.77 23.54 25.76
C THR A 180 9.52 22.55 26.90
N LYS A 181 10.30 21.46 26.98
CA LYS A 181 10.10 20.38 27.96
C LYS A 181 11.43 19.97 28.60
N PRO A 182 11.39 19.48 29.85
CA PRO A 182 12.59 18.99 30.52
C PRO A 182 13.32 17.88 29.73
N VAL A 183 12.57 17.01 29.03
CA VAL A 183 13.07 15.99 28.11
C VAL A 183 12.18 15.96 26.88
N GLN A 184 12.79 16.03 25.70
CA GLN A 184 12.06 16.00 24.43
C GLN A 184 12.85 15.28 23.33
N LEU A 185 12.11 14.76 22.34
CA LEU A 185 12.69 14.16 21.15
C LEU A 185 13.02 15.27 20.13
N GLY A 186 14.21 15.22 19.57
CA GLY A 186 14.65 16.12 18.49
C GLY A 186 13.93 15.84 17.17
N ASN A 187 13.96 16.81 16.26
CA ASN A 187 13.29 16.71 14.95
C ASN A 187 13.76 15.50 14.13
N THR A 188 15.05 15.15 14.17
CA THR A 188 15.59 13.96 13.48
C THR A 188 14.93 12.66 13.95
N VAL A 189 14.68 12.51 15.26
CA VAL A 189 14.00 11.33 15.81
C VAL A 189 12.56 11.25 15.30
N LEU A 190 11.85 12.40 15.31
CA LEU A 190 10.48 12.47 14.79
C LEU A 190 10.43 12.18 13.29
N THR A 191 11.42 12.66 12.55
CA THR A 191 11.60 12.40 11.11
C THR A 191 11.77 10.92 10.82
N VAL A 192 12.71 10.25 11.50
CA VAL A 192 12.98 8.82 11.31
C VAL A 192 11.74 8.01 11.66
N ALA A 193 11.07 8.32 12.78
CA ALA A 193 9.84 7.62 13.17
C ALA A 193 8.73 7.76 12.11
N THR A 194 8.51 8.97 11.57
CA THR A 194 7.52 9.23 10.51
C THR A 194 7.93 8.57 9.19
N TYR A 195 9.21 8.60 8.85
CA TYR A 195 9.75 7.94 7.66
C TYR A 195 9.52 6.42 7.71
N LEU A 196 9.83 5.78 8.82
CA LEU A 196 9.57 4.35 9.01
C LEU A 196 8.07 4.03 8.99
N ARG A 197 7.24 4.90 9.59
CA ARG A 197 5.79 4.68 9.69
C ARG A 197 5.05 4.93 8.38
N ASP A 198 5.22 6.10 7.77
CA ASP A 198 4.37 6.56 6.66
C ASP A 198 4.97 6.27 5.28
N TYR A 199 6.29 6.14 5.19
CA TYR A 199 6.95 5.73 3.95
C TYR A 199 7.14 4.22 3.85
N HIS A 200 7.73 3.59 4.88
CA HIS A 200 7.98 2.14 4.89
C HIS A 200 6.83 1.31 5.48
N LEU A 201 5.79 1.96 6.02
CA LEU A 201 4.57 1.33 6.54
C LEU A 201 4.81 0.41 7.75
N ILE A 202 5.89 0.62 8.50
CA ILE A 202 6.26 -0.22 9.64
C ILE A 202 5.28 0.02 10.81
N PRO A 203 4.79 -1.03 11.48
CA PRO A 203 3.94 -0.90 12.67
C PRO A 203 4.64 -0.21 13.84
N TYR A 204 3.88 0.49 14.70
CA TYR A 204 4.43 1.26 15.82
C TYR A 204 5.35 0.48 16.76
N GLU A 205 4.98 -0.75 17.12
CA GLU A 205 5.80 -1.57 18.03
C GLU A 205 7.14 -1.93 17.37
N ARG A 206 7.15 -2.29 16.09
CA ARG A 206 8.39 -2.56 15.35
C ARG A 206 9.25 -1.31 15.21
N ILE A 207 8.66 -0.13 15.03
CA ILE A 207 9.43 1.13 15.04
C ILE A 207 10.08 1.35 16.40
N LYS A 208 9.38 1.09 17.50
CA LYS A 208 9.93 1.16 18.86
C LYS A 208 11.14 0.21 19.02
N GLU A 209 11.05 -1.02 18.52
CA GLU A 209 12.17 -1.99 18.51
C GLU A 209 13.35 -1.46 17.69
N ILE A 210 13.12 -1.03 16.45
CA ILE A 210 14.14 -0.46 15.56
C ILE A 210 14.84 0.73 16.21
N MET A 211 14.08 1.65 16.82
CA MET A 211 14.65 2.84 17.47
C MET A 211 15.52 2.48 18.68
N ARG A 212 15.12 1.46 19.43
CA ARG A 212 15.92 0.95 20.55
C ARG A 212 17.17 0.23 20.08
N ASP A 213 17.04 -0.70 19.13
CA ASP A 213 18.11 -1.65 18.76
C ASP A 213 19.16 -0.97 17.88
N ILE A 214 18.75 -0.06 16.99
CA ILE A 214 19.65 0.63 16.06
C ILE A 214 20.24 1.90 16.69
N PHE A 215 19.39 2.70 17.37
CA PHE A 215 19.77 4.04 17.84
C PHE A 215 19.94 4.15 19.36
N GLY A 216 19.73 3.06 20.12
CA GLY A 216 19.76 3.09 21.58
C GLY A 216 18.73 4.06 22.20
N LEU A 217 17.59 4.30 21.53
CA LEU A 217 16.61 5.32 21.89
C LEU A 217 15.23 4.69 22.16
N GLY A 218 14.77 4.78 23.40
CA GLY A 218 13.40 4.41 23.76
C GLY A 218 12.38 5.42 23.26
N ILE A 219 11.47 4.99 22.37
CA ILE A 219 10.34 5.79 21.89
C ILE A 219 9.04 5.03 22.12
N SER A 220 7.99 5.71 22.58
CA SER A 220 6.68 5.08 22.74
C SER A 220 5.81 5.21 21.48
N PRO A 221 4.86 4.27 21.25
CA PRO A 221 3.87 4.42 20.18
C PRO A 221 3.11 5.74 20.23
N ALA A 222 2.84 6.27 21.43
CA ALA A 222 2.21 7.56 21.61
C ALA A 222 3.10 8.72 21.09
N SER A 223 4.42 8.62 21.25
CA SER A 223 5.37 9.62 20.74
C SER A 223 5.43 9.56 19.19
N ILE A 224 5.39 8.37 18.59
CA ILE A 224 5.32 8.22 17.14
C ILE A 224 4.03 8.86 16.62
N LYS A 225 2.91 8.61 17.28
CA LYS A 225 1.62 9.22 16.93
C LYS A 225 1.61 10.74 17.05
N LYS A 226 2.31 11.31 18.05
CA LYS A 226 2.52 12.76 18.17
C LYS A 226 3.36 13.30 17.02
N ALA A 227 4.39 12.55 16.55
CA ALA A 227 5.19 12.93 15.40
C ALA A 227 4.32 12.99 14.12
N GLU A 228 3.51 11.95 13.83
CA GLU A 228 2.56 11.98 12.71
C GLU A 228 1.62 13.19 12.78
N THR A 229 1.09 13.50 13.99
CA THR A 229 0.18 14.62 14.18
C THR A 229 0.88 15.97 13.90
N LYS A 230 2.11 16.16 14.39
CA LYS A 230 2.91 17.37 14.11
C LYS A 230 3.20 17.48 12.60
N CYS A 231 3.64 16.39 11.97
CA CYS A 231 3.88 16.32 10.53
C CYS A 231 2.62 16.66 9.72
N PHE A 232 1.47 16.08 10.08
CA PHE A 232 0.16 16.39 9.48
C PHE A 232 -0.17 17.88 9.50
N HIS A 233 0.04 18.55 10.62
CA HIS A 233 -0.23 19.98 10.73
C HIS A 233 0.73 20.82 9.89
N ASN A 234 2.03 20.53 9.95
CA ASN A 234 3.05 21.25 9.20
C ASN A 234 2.90 21.10 7.69
N LEU A 235 2.34 19.98 7.21
CA LEU A 235 2.09 19.72 5.78
C LEU A 235 0.83 20.39 5.22
N LYS A 236 0.07 21.18 6.00
CA LYS A 236 -1.17 21.82 5.51
C LYS A 236 -0.93 22.70 4.26
N GLY A 237 0.11 23.51 4.30
CA GLY A 237 0.49 24.40 3.17
C GLY A 237 0.88 23.61 1.92
N ALA A 238 1.79 22.65 2.05
CA ALA A 238 2.25 21.80 0.95
C ALA A 238 1.11 20.98 0.34
N THR A 239 0.21 20.44 1.16
CA THR A 239 -0.98 19.71 0.69
C THR A 239 -1.91 20.60 -0.12
N ASN A 240 -2.15 21.84 0.33
CA ASN A 240 -2.99 22.81 -0.40
C ASN A 240 -2.34 23.21 -1.73
N TYR A 241 -1.02 23.35 -1.76
CA TYR A 241 -0.28 23.60 -3.00
C TYR A 241 -0.47 22.45 -4.00
N ILE A 242 -0.23 21.20 -3.58
CA ILE A 242 -0.44 19.99 -4.41
C ILE A 242 -1.87 19.97 -4.96
N LYS A 243 -2.87 20.18 -4.10
CA LYS A 243 -4.27 20.22 -4.48
C LYS A 243 -4.56 21.30 -5.54
N ASN A 244 -4.05 22.52 -5.36
CA ASN A 244 -4.25 23.62 -6.29
C ASN A 244 -3.52 23.41 -7.62
N LYS A 245 -2.37 22.73 -7.61
CA LYS A 245 -1.68 22.32 -8.85
C LYS A 245 -2.47 21.26 -9.61
N LEU A 246 -3.02 20.24 -8.93
CA LEU A 246 -3.86 19.20 -9.54
C LEU A 246 -5.08 19.77 -10.24
N ILE A 247 -5.69 20.85 -9.71
CA ILE A 247 -6.83 21.52 -10.32
C ILE A 247 -6.46 22.17 -11.67
N LYS A 248 -5.18 22.52 -11.86
CA LYS A 248 -4.65 23.20 -13.06
C LYS A 248 -4.00 22.25 -14.07
N GLU A 249 -3.92 20.95 -13.76
CA GLU A 249 -3.36 19.95 -14.66
C GLU A 249 -4.29 19.71 -15.87
N ASP A 250 -3.72 19.31 -16.99
CA ASP A 250 -4.50 18.95 -18.19
C ASP A 250 -5.21 17.61 -18.03
N VAL A 251 -4.52 16.63 -17.42
CA VAL A 251 -5.01 15.26 -17.24
C VAL A 251 -4.69 14.79 -15.81
N ILE A 252 -5.70 14.29 -15.14
CA ILE A 252 -5.56 13.67 -13.81
C ILE A 252 -6.08 12.23 -13.82
N ASP A 253 -5.41 11.38 -13.05
CA ASP A 253 -5.83 10.00 -12.78
C ASP A 253 -6.59 9.94 -11.45
N CYS A 254 -7.77 9.33 -11.43
CA CYS A 254 -8.64 9.22 -10.25
C CYS A 254 -8.91 7.76 -9.90
N ASP A 255 -8.87 7.44 -8.62
CA ASP A 255 -9.19 6.10 -8.11
C ASP A 255 -9.67 6.19 -6.66
N GLU A 256 -10.32 5.13 -6.15
CA GLU A 256 -10.69 5.04 -4.74
C GLU A 256 -10.62 3.60 -4.23
N THR A 257 -10.39 3.47 -2.92
CA THR A 257 -10.38 2.17 -2.25
C THR A 257 -11.12 2.22 -0.92
N GLY A 258 -11.71 1.08 -0.52
CA GLY A 258 -12.25 0.93 0.82
C GLY A 258 -11.15 0.82 1.86
N ILE A 259 -11.33 1.47 3.00
CA ILE A 259 -10.47 1.38 4.16
C ILE A 259 -11.28 1.07 5.41
N ASN A 260 -10.66 0.41 6.38
CA ASN A 260 -11.27 0.16 7.68
C ASN A 260 -10.77 1.18 8.69
N VAL A 261 -11.70 1.87 9.35
CA VAL A 261 -11.42 2.85 10.43
C VAL A 261 -12.26 2.48 11.63
N ASN A 262 -11.61 2.00 12.68
CA ASN A 262 -12.28 1.56 13.93
C ASN A 262 -13.45 0.57 13.69
N GLY A 263 -13.22 -0.46 12.87
CA GLY A 263 -14.24 -1.45 12.52
C GLY A 263 -15.27 -0.99 11.49
N GLN A 264 -15.30 0.30 11.11
CA GLN A 264 -16.23 0.85 10.14
C GLN A 264 -15.59 1.00 8.77
N ARG A 265 -16.39 0.77 7.70
CA ARG A 265 -15.96 0.97 6.33
C ARG A 265 -15.94 2.46 5.98
N HIS A 266 -14.79 2.97 5.67
CA HIS A 266 -14.53 4.29 5.09
C HIS A 266 -13.91 4.15 3.71
N HIS A 267 -13.58 5.26 3.07
CA HIS A 267 -13.00 5.28 1.73
C HIS A 267 -11.83 6.27 1.65
N CYS A 268 -10.81 5.89 0.90
CA CYS A 268 -9.73 6.77 0.50
C CYS A 268 -9.88 7.06 -1.00
N HIS A 269 -10.01 8.33 -1.35
CA HIS A 269 -10.02 8.82 -2.71
C HIS A 269 -8.64 9.30 -3.09
N LEU A 270 -8.25 9.08 -4.31
CA LEU A 270 -6.97 9.47 -4.87
C LEU A 270 -7.17 10.30 -6.12
N ILE A 271 -6.41 11.38 -6.23
CA ILE A 271 -6.15 12.06 -7.49
C ILE A 271 -4.64 12.16 -7.67
N SER A 272 -4.17 11.79 -8.85
CA SER A 272 -2.73 11.80 -9.11
C SER A 272 -2.40 12.16 -10.56
N THR A 273 -1.15 12.53 -10.76
CA THR A 273 -0.49 12.70 -12.06
C THR A 273 0.87 12.00 -12.00
N LYS A 274 1.67 12.11 -13.03
CA LYS A 274 3.07 11.63 -13.03
C LYS A 274 3.93 12.31 -11.95
N LYS A 275 3.56 13.53 -11.51
CA LYS A 275 4.34 14.34 -10.56
C LYS A 275 3.67 14.53 -9.21
N LEU A 276 2.34 14.48 -9.13
CA LEU A 276 1.58 14.86 -7.96
C LEU A 276 0.74 13.70 -7.45
N THR A 277 0.48 13.64 -6.15
CA THR A 277 -0.40 12.64 -5.51
C THR A 277 -1.16 13.30 -4.37
N PHE A 278 -2.47 13.20 -4.38
CA PHE A 278 -3.35 13.69 -3.33
C PHE A 278 -4.33 12.61 -2.89
N TYR A 279 -4.23 12.18 -1.62
CA TYR A 279 -5.17 11.26 -0.99
C TYR A 279 -6.16 12.05 -0.13
N PHE A 280 -7.39 11.57 -0.11
CA PHE A 280 -8.47 12.14 0.70
C PHE A 280 -9.29 11.03 1.34
N HIS A 281 -9.29 10.98 2.66
CA HIS A 281 -10.10 10.06 3.43
C HIS A 281 -11.51 10.64 3.66
N HIS A 282 -12.54 9.79 3.51
CA HIS A 282 -13.92 10.14 3.82
C HIS A 282 -14.74 8.92 4.24
N ARG A 283 -15.79 9.12 5.06
CA ARG A 283 -16.69 8.05 5.48
C ARG A 283 -17.51 7.50 4.30
N SER A 284 -17.98 8.36 3.42
CA SER A 284 -18.77 7.98 2.27
C SER A 284 -17.89 7.73 1.04
N ARG A 285 -18.33 6.80 0.18
CA ARG A 285 -17.82 6.63 -1.18
C ARG A 285 -18.68 7.48 -2.13
N GLY A 286 -18.11 8.05 -3.15
CA GLY A 286 -18.85 8.64 -4.25
C GLY A 286 -18.92 10.15 -4.22
N PHE A 287 -19.96 10.69 -4.91
CA PHE A 287 -20.06 12.10 -5.26
C PHE A 287 -19.87 13.06 -4.07
N ILE A 288 -20.49 12.77 -2.93
CA ILE A 288 -20.37 13.62 -1.72
C ILE A 288 -18.91 13.72 -1.26
N ALA A 289 -18.20 12.61 -1.23
CA ALA A 289 -16.79 12.59 -0.83
C ALA A 289 -15.90 13.31 -1.84
N MET A 290 -16.10 13.05 -3.14
CA MET A 290 -15.34 13.68 -4.23
C MET A 290 -15.59 15.19 -4.27
N ASN A 291 -16.83 15.62 -4.01
CA ASN A 291 -17.17 17.04 -3.91
C ASN A 291 -16.46 17.71 -2.74
N LYS A 292 -16.47 17.06 -1.55
CA LYS A 292 -15.79 17.55 -0.35
C LYS A 292 -14.27 17.54 -0.50
N MET A 293 -13.70 16.59 -1.25
CA MET A 293 -12.29 16.58 -1.64
C MET A 293 -11.89 17.87 -2.37
N GLY A 294 -12.80 18.42 -3.19
CA GLY A 294 -12.75 19.78 -3.76
C GLY A 294 -11.70 19.95 -4.85
N VAL A 295 -11.30 18.90 -5.57
CA VAL A 295 -10.51 18.95 -6.82
C VAL A 295 -11.44 18.86 -8.01
N LEU A 296 -12.18 17.76 -8.19
CA LEU A 296 -13.09 17.53 -9.31
C LEU A 296 -14.11 18.65 -9.56
N PRO A 297 -14.74 19.27 -8.52
CA PRO A 297 -15.67 20.37 -8.75
C PRO A 297 -15.05 21.60 -9.43
N ARG A 298 -13.75 21.78 -9.31
CA ARG A 298 -13.00 22.94 -9.86
C ARG A 298 -12.10 22.58 -11.04
N PHE A 299 -11.95 21.29 -11.33
CA PHE A 299 -11.11 20.78 -12.41
C PHE A 299 -11.79 21.02 -13.77
N ARG A 300 -11.01 21.38 -14.80
CA ARG A 300 -11.49 21.68 -16.16
C ARG A 300 -10.82 20.83 -17.24
N GLY A 301 -9.81 20.04 -16.89
CA GLY A 301 -9.10 19.13 -17.80
C GLY A 301 -9.81 17.79 -17.97
N ILE A 302 -9.07 16.75 -18.24
CA ILE A 302 -9.55 15.39 -18.48
C ILE A 302 -9.29 14.52 -17.25
N ALA A 303 -10.35 13.95 -16.67
CA ALA A 303 -10.29 13.02 -15.55
C ALA A 303 -10.33 11.57 -16.07
N VAL A 304 -9.25 10.81 -15.82
CA VAL A 304 -9.15 9.39 -16.16
C VAL A 304 -9.57 8.55 -14.96
N HIS A 305 -10.54 7.66 -15.14
CA HIS A 305 -11.08 6.84 -14.06
C HIS A 305 -11.68 5.53 -14.60
N ASP A 306 -12.21 4.68 -13.73
CA ASP A 306 -13.02 3.53 -14.12
C ASP A 306 -14.45 3.96 -14.57
N PHE A 307 -15.30 2.99 -14.92
CA PHE A 307 -16.70 3.28 -15.30
C PHE A 307 -17.62 3.70 -14.15
N TRP A 308 -17.10 4.03 -12.98
CA TRP A 308 -17.95 4.31 -11.85
C TRP A 308 -18.75 5.60 -12.02
N LYS A 309 -20.07 5.45 -12.02
CA LYS A 309 -21.05 6.52 -12.37
C LYS A 309 -20.86 7.86 -11.65
N PRO A 310 -20.46 7.94 -10.36
CA PRO A 310 -20.29 9.22 -9.67
C PRO A 310 -19.26 10.17 -10.30
N TYR A 311 -18.23 9.67 -11.00
CA TYR A 311 -17.29 10.53 -11.72
C TYR A 311 -17.97 11.34 -12.81
N PHE A 312 -18.83 10.73 -13.59
CA PHE A 312 -19.56 11.38 -14.70
C PHE A 312 -20.57 12.46 -14.26
N LYS A 313 -20.77 12.65 -12.94
CA LYS A 313 -21.56 13.76 -12.40
C LYS A 313 -20.83 15.11 -12.46
N PHE A 314 -19.51 15.12 -12.59
CA PHE A 314 -18.70 16.33 -12.72
C PHE A 314 -18.67 16.79 -14.18
N LYS A 315 -19.67 17.58 -14.58
CA LYS A 315 -19.85 18.08 -15.97
C LYS A 315 -18.89 19.19 -16.37
N ASN A 316 -18.11 19.71 -15.44
CA ASN A 316 -17.15 20.79 -15.63
C ASN A 316 -15.78 20.33 -16.16
N CYS A 317 -15.55 19.03 -16.25
CA CYS A 317 -14.35 18.42 -16.83
C CYS A 317 -14.75 17.36 -17.86
N GLU A 318 -13.79 17.01 -18.69
CA GLU A 318 -13.92 15.89 -19.61
C GLU A 318 -13.54 14.58 -18.90
N HIS A 319 -14.02 13.45 -19.43
CA HIS A 319 -13.78 12.14 -18.86
C HIS A 319 -13.07 11.22 -19.84
N ALA A 320 -12.19 10.39 -19.33
CA ALA A 320 -11.62 9.25 -20.05
C ALA A 320 -11.70 7.99 -19.17
N VAL A 321 -11.93 6.86 -19.81
CA VAL A 321 -12.12 5.60 -19.09
C VAL A 321 -10.86 4.75 -19.17
N CYS A 322 -10.54 4.06 -18.06
CA CYS A 322 -9.44 3.12 -18.00
C CYS A 322 -9.69 1.88 -18.89
N ASN A 323 -9.09 1.82 -20.06
CA ASN A 323 -9.22 0.70 -20.98
C ASN A 323 -8.63 -0.63 -20.45
N VAL A 324 -7.76 -0.57 -19.43
CA VAL A 324 -7.24 -1.79 -18.78
C VAL A 324 -8.34 -2.55 -18.04
N HIS A 325 -9.28 -1.85 -17.41
CA HIS A 325 -10.47 -2.46 -16.79
C HIS A 325 -11.39 -3.07 -17.85
N ILE A 326 -11.62 -2.37 -18.96
CA ILE A 326 -12.39 -2.89 -20.11
C ILE A 326 -11.77 -4.17 -20.63
N LEU A 327 -10.45 -4.22 -20.87
CA LEU A 327 -9.77 -5.43 -21.34
C LEU A 327 -9.89 -6.62 -20.36
N ARG A 328 -9.94 -6.37 -19.04
CA ARG A 328 -10.17 -7.44 -18.05
C ARG A 328 -11.61 -7.98 -18.15
N GLU A 329 -12.60 -7.11 -18.29
CA GLU A 329 -14.00 -7.51 -18.44
C GLU A 329 -14.22 -8.25 -19.77
N LEU A 330 -13.67 -7.76 -20.89
CA LEU A 330 -13.72 -8.43 -22.20
C LEU A 330 -13.11 -9.83 -22.13
N LYS A 331 -11.98 -10.01 -21.43
CA LYS A 331 -11.36 -11.31 -21.23
C LYS A 331 -12.26 -12.28 -20.45
N GLU A 332 -12.98 -11.81 -19.44
CA GLU A 332 -13.93 -12.67 -18.71
C GLU A 332 -15.12 -13.07 -19.59
N ILE A 333 -15.65 -12.13 -20.38
CA ILE A 333 -16.75 -12.39 -21.31
C ILE A 333 -16.32 -13.36 -22.42
N SER A 334 -15.08 -13.25 -22.91
CA SER A 334 -14.56 -14.12 -24.00
C SER A 334 -14.38 -15.60 -23.60
N LYS A 335 -14.53 -15.95 -22.33
CA LYS A 335 -14.57 -17.35 -21.91
C LYS A 335 -15.83 -18.07 -22.39
N ASN A 336 -16.84 -17.31 -22.78
CA ASN A 336 -18.05 -17.84 -23.42
C ASN A 336 -17.89 -17.79 -24.93
N GLU A 337 -17.88 -18.94 -25.61
CA GLU A 337 -17.66 -19.09 -27.04
C GLU A 337 -18.65 -18.32 -27.92
N THR A 338 -19.86 -18.02 -27.41
CA THR A 338 -20.87 -17.24 -28.13
C THR A 338 -20.54 -15.75 -28.18
N GLN A 339 -19.54 -15.28 -27.40
CA GLN A 339 -19.21 -13.85 -27.25
C GLN A 339 -17.95 -13.45 -28.03
N LYS A 340 -17.84 -13.87 -29.31
CA LYS A 340 -16.67 -13.59 -30.19
C LYS A 340 -16.34 -12.11 -30.33
N TRP A 341 -17.35 -11.24 -30.31
CA TRP A 341 -17.20 -9.79 -30.37
C TRP A 341 -16.27 -9.25 -29.27
N SER A 342 -16.22 -9.91 -28.11
CA SER A 342 -15.37 -9.47 -26.98
C SER A 342 -13.88 -9.64 -27.25
N LEU A 343 -13.50 -10.68 -28.01
CA LEU A 343 -12.12 -10.86 -28.49
C LEU A 343 -11.78 -9.80 -29.53
N GLU A 344 -12.67 -9.60 -30.53
CA GLU A 344 -12.49 -8.59 -31.59
C GLU A 344 -12.31 -7.19 -30.97
N MET A 345 -13.13 -6.82 -29.98
CA MET A 345 -13.01 -5.53 -29.29
C MET A 345 -11.70 -5.43 -28.48
N SER A 346 -11.31 -6.52 -27.83
CA SER A 346 -10.05 -6.58 -27.09
C SER A 346 -8.84 -6.36 -27.99
N ASP A 347 -8.85 -6.99 -29.17
CA ASP A 347 -7.77 -6.88 -30.16
C ASP A 347 -7.74 -5.50 -30.79
N LEU A 348 -8.90 -4.93 -31.14
CA LEU A 348 -9.00 -3.55 -31.61
C LEU A 348 -8.42 -2.55 -30.60
N LEU A 349 -8.80 -2.63 -29.32
CA LEU A 349 -8.28 -1.71 -28.31
C LEU A 349 -6.74 -1.85 -28.13
N ARG A 350 -6.19 -3.06 -28.28
CA ARG A 350 -4.73 -3.29 -28.26
C ARG A 350 -4.05 -2.75 -29.51
N GLU A 351 -4.67 -2.93 -30.69
CA GLU A 351 -4.18 -2.39 -31.95
C GLU A 351 -4.09 -0.86 -31.89
N ILE A 352 -5.17 -0.19 -31.48
CA ILE A 352 -5.21 1.24 -31.28
C ILE A 352 -4.14 1.69 -30.28
N LYS A 353 -4.02 0.99 -29.15
CA LYS A 353 -2.97 1.27 -28.15
C LYS A 353 -1.58 1.24 -28.76
N LYS A 354 -1.25 0.22 -29.56
CA LYS A 354 0.06 0.10 -30.24
C LYS A 354 0.29 1.29 -31.18
N CYS A 355 -0.71 1.64 -32.00
CA CYS A 355 -0.65 2.80 -32.88
C CYS A 355 -0.37 4.10 -32.11
N VAL A 356 -1.18 4.41 -31.07
CA VAL A 356 -1.00 5.60 -30.23
C VAL A 356 0.39 5.68 -29.62
N TYR A 357 0.92 4.55 -29.09
CA TYR A 357 2.25 4.53 -28.47
C TYR A 357 3.38 4.73 -29.49
N SER A 358 3.25 4.18 -30.70
CA SER A 358 4.22 4.37 -31.79
C SER A 358 4.26 5.83 -32.23
N VAL A 359 3.08 6.44 -32.45
CA VAL A 359 2.97 7.82 -32.86
C VAL A 359 3.51 8.78 -31.79
N LYS A 360 3.20 8.53 -30.51
CA LYS A 360 3.76 9.32 -29.38
C LYS A 360 5.29 9.25 -29.33
N LYS A 361 5.88 8.09 -29.60
CA LYS A 361 7.34 7.93 -29.60
C LYS A 361 8.01 8.74 -30.69
N LEU A 362 7.34 8.90 -31.84
CA LEU A 362 7.82 9.66 -33.00
C LEU A 362 7.50 11.17 -32.89
N GLY A 363 6.73 11.60 -31.89
CA GLY A 363 6.28 13.00 -31.73
C GLY A 363 5.23 13.44 -32.75
N ASN A 364 4.58 12.51 -33.46
CA ASN A 364 3.60 12.79 -34.51
C ASN A 364 2.16 12.82 -33.93
N LYS A 365 1.22 13.19 -34.80
CA LYS A 365 -0.23 13.06 -34.58
C LYS A 365 -0.76 11.85 -35.37
N ILE A 366 -1.87 11.27 -34.92
CA ILE A 366 -2.56 10.23 -35.66
C ILE A 366 -3.39 10.92 -36.75
N GLU A 367 -3.34 10.41 -37.98
CA GLU A 367 -4.13 10.91 -39.11
C GLU A 367 -5.63 10.73 -38.86
N GLU A 368 -6.42 11.72 -39.22
CA GLU A 368 -7.88 11.70 -39.01
C GLU A 368 -8.58 10.51 -39.69
N GLU A 369 -8.10 10.10 -40.85
CA GLU A 369 -8.59 8.92 -41.56
C GLU A 369 -8.38 7.64 -40.77
N THR A 370 -7.22 7.50 -40.13
CA THR A 370 -6.90 6.35 -39.25
C THR A 370 -7.81 6.34 -38.02
N ILE A 371 -8.07 7.52 -37.42
CA ILE A 371 -9.03 7.65 -36.32
C ILE A 371 -10.43 7.23 -36.74
N LYS A 372 -10.90 7.70 -37.91
CA LYS A 372 -12.19 7.33 -38.45
C LYS A 372 -12.33 5.82 -38.68
N ALA A 373 -11.31 5.21 -39.31
CA ALA A 373 -11.28 3.76 -39.52
C ALA A 373 -11.37 2.95 -38.21
N PHE A 374 -10.67 3.39 -37.13
CA PHE A 374 -10.79 2.76 -35.82
C PHE A 374 -12.19 2.92 -35.23
N ILE A 375 -12.82 4.08 -35.38
CA ILE A 375 -14.17 4.36 -34.90
C ILE A 375 -15.22 3.48 -35.63
N GLU A 376 -15.11 3.34 -36.93
CA GLU A 376 -15.99 2.50 -37.75
C GLU A 376 -15.85 1.01 -37.37
N LYS A 377 -14.62 0.54 -37.20
CA LYS A 377 -14.34 -0.82 -36.73
C LYS A 377 -14.92 -1.06 -35.33
N TYR A 378 -14.79 -0.09 -34.44
CA TYR A 378 -15.37 -0.13 -33.09
C TYR A 378 -16.90 -0.27 -33.13
N ASP A 379 -17.59 0.55 -33.95
CA ASP A 379 -19.02 0.50 -34.09
C ASP A 379 -19.51 -0.82 -34.70
N SER A 380 -18.81 -1.33 -35.72
CA SER A 380 -19.12 -2.64 -36.33
C SER A 380 -19.04 -3.77 -35.29
N ILE A 381 -18.03 -3.77 -34.42
CA ILE A 381 -17.90 -4.77 -33.35
C ILE A 381 -19.01 -4.62 -32.30
N LEU A 382 -19.39 -3.39 -31.96
CA LEU A 382 -20.53 -3.14 -31.06
C LEU A 382 -21.82 -3.70 -31.62
N MET A 383 -22.10 -3.51 -32.93
CA MET A 383 -23.30 -4.06 -33.58
C MET A 383 -23.34 -5.58 -33.47
N LYS A 384 -22.26 -6.28 -33.83
CA LYS A 384 -22.15 -7.74 -33.64
C LYS A 384 -22.39 -8.15 -32.17
N GLY A 385 -21.87 -7.36 -31.24
CA GLY A 385 -22.07 -7.58 -29.81
C GLY A 385 -23.54 -7.48 -29.39
N PHE A 386 -24.25 -6.49 -29.89
CA PHE A 386 -25.68 -6.32 -29.62
C PHE A 386 -26.54 -7.40 -30.27
N GLU A 387 -26.21 -7.83 -31.49
CA GLU A 387 -26.85 -8.97 -32.15
C GLU A 387 -26.70 -10.26 -31.33
N SER A 388 -25.51 -10.50 -30.78
CA SER A 388 -25.25 -11.66 -29.92
C SER A 388 -25.88 -11.55 -28.52
N ASN A 389 -26.31 -10.36 -28.11
CA ASN A 389 -26.92 -10.07 -26.81
C ASN A 389 -28.19 -9.22 -26.95
N PRO A 390 -29.24 -9.76 -27.56
CA PRO A 390 -30.50 -9.02 -27.74
C PRO A 390 -31.11 -8.62 -26.40
N PRO A 391 -31.93 -7.57 -26.32
CA PRO A 391 -32.67 -7.20 -25.13
C PRO A 391 -33.49 -8.40 -24.65
N GLN A 392 -33.31 -8.82 -23.41
CA GLN A 392 -34.19 -9.84 -22.84
C GLN A 392 -35.58 -9.21 -22.67
N ASN A 393 -36.63 -9.81 -23.28
CA ASN A 393 -38.00 -9.46 -23.01
C ASN A 393 -38.27 -9.68 -21.52
N LEU A 394 -38.27 -8.59 -20.76
CA LEU A 394 -38.65 -8.56 -19.37
C LEU A 394 -40.17 -8.70 -19.30
N GLU A 395 -40.66 -9.95 -19.28
CA GLU A 395 -41.98 -10.17 -18.74
C GLU A 395 -41.96 -9.68 -17.29
N VAL A 396 -42.69 -8.62 -17.04
CA VAL A 396 -42.83 -8.00 -15.73
C VAL A 396 -43.57 -8.98 -14.83
N ASN A 397 -42.84 -9.81 -14.12
CA ASN A 397 -43.39 -10.55 -13.00
C ASN A 397 -43.75 -9.55 -11.90
N LYS A 398 -45.01 -9.08 -11.93
CA LYS A 398 -45.63 -8.26 -10.88
C LYS A 398 -45.57 -9.05 -9.58
N GLY A 399 -44.57 -8.79 -8.71
CA GLY A 399 -44.57 -9.36 -7.37
C GLY A 399 -43.22 -9.61 -6.69
N LYS A 400 -42.10 -9.56 -7.39
CA LYS A 400 -40.80 -9.69 -6.72
C LYS A 400 -39.96 -8.41 -6.95
N ARG A 401 -39.57 -7.73 -5.86
CA ARG A 401 -38.56 -6.67 -5.88
C ARG A 401 -37.25 -7.22 -6.44
N GLY A 402 -36.94 -6.91 -7.70
CA GLY A 402 -35.67 -7.20 -8.35
C GLY A 402 -35.86 -7.33 -9.86
N MET A 403 -35.40 -6.36 -10.65
CA MET A 403 -35.21 -6.56 -12.09
C MET A 403 -34.26 -7.74 -12.29
N LYS A 404 -34.60 -8.69 -13.21
CA LYS A 404 -33.64 -9.71 -13.66
C LYS A 404 -32.34 -9.02 -14.01
N ALA A 405 -31.23 -9.46 -13.41
CA ALA A 405 -29.94 -8.86 -13.67
C ALA A 405 -29.55 -9.07 -15.14
N GLN A 406 -29.33 -7.97 -15.86
CA GLN A 406 -28.84 -7.98 -17.23
C GLN A 406 -27.48 -8.70 -17.29
N SER A 407 -27.19 -9.42 -18.37
CA SER A 407 -25.92 -10.13 -18.53
C SER A 407 -24.71 -9.17 -18.49
N ASP A 408 -23.56 -9.69 -18.05
CA ASP A 408 -22.33 -8.92 -17.99
C ASP A 408 -21.88 -8.42 -19.36
N ALA A 409 -22.07 -9.24 -20.41
CA ALA A 409 -21.81 -8.87 -21.79
C ALA A 409 -22.66 -7.69 -22.22
N LYS A 410 -23.96 -7.74 -21.99
CA LYS A 410 -24.87 -6.64 -22.34
C LYS A 410 -24.60 -5.38 -21.53
N ASN A 411 -24.29 -5.50 -20.22
CA ASN A 411 -23.90 -4.38 -19.37
C ASN A 411 -22.62 -3.69 -19.88
N LEU A 412 -21.65 -4.45 -20.38
CA LEU A 412 -20.42 -3.88 -20.95
C LEU A 412 -20.71 -3.21 -22.29
N LEU A 413 -21.49 -3.85 -23.18
CA LEU A 413 -21.89 -3.27 -24.48
C LEU A 413 -22.60 -1.92 -24.31
N ASP A 414 -23.56 -1.84 -23.39
CA ASP A 414 -24.27 -0.58 -23.12
C ASP A 414 -23.32 0.52 -22.61
N ARG A 415 -22.30 0.18 -21.81
CA ARG A 415 -21.29 1.13 -21.36
C ARG A 415 -20.34 1.54 -22.49
N LEU A 416 -19.87 0.59 -23.31
CA LEU A 416 -19.02 0.85 -24.47
C LEU A 416 -19.72 1.74 -25.49
N SER A 417 -21.01 1.52 -25.73
CA SER A 417 -21.82 2.37 -26.63
C SER A 417 -22.03 3.76 -26.05
N LYS A 418 -22.50 3.83 -24.79
CA LYS A 418 -22.85 5.10 -24.14
C LYS A 418 -21.66 6.03 -23.92
N TYR A 419 -20.49 5.47 -23.59
CA TYR A 419 -19.27 6.19 -23.24
C TYR A 419 -18.17 6.00 -24.28
N LYS A 420 -18.56 5.84 -25.56
CA LYS A 420 -17.64 5.63 -26.67
C LYS A 420 -16.56 6.70 -26.76
N THR A 421 -16.95 7.97 -26.61
CA THR A 421 -16.02 9.11 -26.62
C THR A 421 -14.97 9.00 -25.51
N GLU A 422 -15.40 8.65 -24.31
CA GLU A 422 -14.52 8.53 -23.13
C GLU A 422 -13.61 7.30 -23.23
N VAL A 423 -14.07 6.21 -23.84
CA VAL A 423 -13.29 5.00 -24.11
C VAL A 423 -12.19 5.28 -25.13
N LEU A 424 -12.52 6.00 -26.23
CA LEU A 424 -11.62 6.30 -27.32
C LEU A 424 -10.85 7.63 -27.18
N ARG A 425 -11.02 8.36 -26.09
CA ARG A 425 -10.38 9.67 -25.88
C ARG A 425 -8.85 9.61 -25.97
N PHE A 426 -8.22 8.52 -25.58
CA PHE A 426 -6.77 8.33 -25.67
C PHE A 426 -6.23 8.30 -27.12
N VAL A 427 -7.13 8.13 -28.12
CA VAL A 427 -6.81 8.19 -29.54
C VAL A 427 -6.87 9.62 -30.06
N THR A 428 -7.89 10.35 -29.65
CA THR A 428 -8.14 11.73 -30.10
C THR A 428 -7.31 12.76 -29.33
N ASP A 429 -6.97 12.46 -28.07
CA ASP A 429 -6.08 13.28 -27.26
C ASP A 429 -4.91 12.44 -26.73
N LEU A 430 -3.74 12.65 -27.32
CA LEU A 430 -2.53 11.91 -26.98
C LEU A 430 -2.01 12.18 -25.56
N ARG A 431 -2.49 13.21 -24.86
CA ARG A 431 -2.18 13.45 -23.44
C ARG A 431 -2.79 12.38 -22.53
N VAL A 432 -3.93 11.82 -22.94
CA VAL A 432 -4.68 10.81 -22.17
C VAL A 432 -3.96 9.46 -22.22
N PRO A 433 -3.73 8.81 -21.07
CA PRO A 433 -3.16 7.47 -21.02
C PRO A 433 -4.22 6.42 -21.42
N PHE A 434 -3.79 5.26 -21.92
CA PHE A 434 -4.67 4.12 -22.20
C PHE A 434 -5.36 3.55 -20.95
N GLY A 435 -4.75 3.70 -19.79
CA GLY A 435 -5.28 3.17 -18.53
C GLY A 435 -4.84 3.97 -17.34
N ASN A 436 -5.51 3.76 -16.21
CA ASN A 436 -5.33 4.46 -14.93
C ASN A 436 -4.23 3.83 -14.04
N ASN A 437 -3.16 3.31 -14.65
CA ASN A 437 -2.13 2.54 -13.93
C ASN A 437 -1.39 3.37 -12.87
N GLN A 438 -1.31 4.69 -13.04
CA GLN A 438 -0.64 5.56 -12.07
C GLN A 438 -1.45 5.61 -10.77
N ALA A 439 -2.75 5.88 -10.85
CA ALA A 439 -3.61 5.88 -9.68
C ALA A 439 -3.69 4.48 -9.03
N GLU A 440 -3.78 3.41 -9.83
CA GLU A 440 -3.75 2.02 -9.29
C GLU A 440 -2.47 1.74 -8.46
N ARG A 441 -1.30 2.22 -8.91
CA ARG A 441 -0.05 2.08 -8.16
C ARG A 441 -0.04 2.89 -6.87
N ASP A 442 -0.50 4.13 -6.96
CA ASP A 442 -0.51 5.04 -5.81
C ASP A 442 -1.50 4.54 -4.74
N ILE A 443 -2.74 4.18 -5.13
CA ILE A 443 -3.77 3.71 -4.19
C ILE A 443 -3.39 2.40 -3.49
N ARG A 444 -2.56 1.57 -4.12
CA ARG A 444 -2.07 0.30 -3.55
C ARG A 444 -1.36 0.51 -2.21
N MET A 445 -0.72 1.66 -2.00
CA MET A 445 0.00 1.94 -0.75
C MET A 445 -0.94 1.98 0.47
N ILE A 446 -2.17 2.44 0.28
CA ILE A 446 -3.23 2.40 1.31
C ILE A 446 -3.59 0.95 1.67
N THR A 447 -3.76 0.11 0.65
CA THR A 447 -4.08 -1.32 0.84
C THR A 447 -2.93 -2.08 1.52
N ILE A 448 -1.68 -1.78 1.14
CA ILE A 448 -0.49 -2.38 1.77
C ILE A 448 -0.42 -1.99 3.25
N GLN A 449 -0.66 -0.71 3.57
CA GLN A 449 -0.67 -0.23 4.96
C GLN A 449 -1.66 -1.04 5.82
N GLN A 450 -2.88 -1.28 5.32
CA GLN A 450 -3.87 -2.06 6.05
C GLN A 450 -3.49 -3.54 6.19
N LYS A 451 -2.84 -4.12 5.19
CA LYS A 451 -2.33 -5.50 5.27
C LYS A 451 -1.22 -5.66 6.30
N ILE A 452 -0.39 -4.64 6.49
CA ILE A 452 0.75 -4.66 7.42
C ILE A 452 0.34 -4.28 8.84
N SER A 453 -0.46 -3.22 8.98
CA SER A 453 -0.76 -2.59 10.27
C SER A 453 -2.24 -2.70 10.68
N GLY A 454 -3.07 -3.40 9.91
CA GLY A 454 -4.49 -3.51 10.17
C GLY A 454 -5.27 -2.22 9.91
N SER A 455 -6.40 -2.05 10.60
CA SER A 455 -7.28 -0.89 10.45
C SER A 455 -6.71 0.39 11.07
N PHE A 456 -7.13 1.53 10.57
CA PHE A 456 -6.92 2.81 11.26
C PHE A 456 -7.77 2.87 12.53
N ARG A 457 -7.17 3.24 13.66
CA ARG A 457 -7.90 3.32 14.94
C ARG A 457 -8.81 4.54 15.03
N THR A 458 -8.52 5.61 14.27
CA THR A 458 -9.30 6.85 14.30
C THR A 458 -9.37 7.49 12.91
N PRO A 459 -10.43 8.28 12.61
CA PRO A 459 -10.51 9.08 11.38
C PRO A 459 -9.33 10.03 11.21
N ARG A 460 -8.90 10.70 12.29
CA ARG A 460 -7.72 11.57 12.28
C ARG A 460 -6.43 10.83 11.90
N GLY A 461 -6.32 9.55 12.29
CA GLY A 461 -5.19 8.70 11.89
C GLY A 461 -5.18 8.44 10.39
N ALA A 462 -6.33 8.15 9.80
CA ALA A 462 -6.48 7.99 8.36
C ALA A 462 -6.18 9.29 7.60
N ASP A 463 -6.68 10.45 8.10
CA ASP A 463 -6.39 11.77 7.52
C ASP A 463 -4.90 12.09 7.55
N ALA A 464 -4.22 11.82 8.69
CA ALA A 464 -2.79 12.05 8.83
C ALA A 464 -1.99 11.20 7.84
N PHE A 465 -2.29 9.90 7.77
CA PHE A 465 -1.65 9.00 6.81
C PHE A 465 -1.87 9.46 5.37
N CYS A 466 -3.09 9.80 4.97
CA CYS A 466 -3.41 10.29 3.62
C CYS A 466 -2.56 11.52 3.27
N ARG A 467 -2.48 12.51 4.15
CA ARG A 467 -1.71 13.75 3.91
C ARG A 467 -0.22 13.48 3.82
N ILE A 468 0.35 12.78 4.80
CA ILE A 468 1.79 12.49 4.85
C ILE A 468 2.19 11.62 3.66
N ARG A 469 1.43 10.57 3.38
CA ARG A 469 1.70 9.67 2.24
C ARG A 469 1.56 10.37 0.89
N GLY A 470 0.57 11.26 0.73
CA GLY A 470 0.41 12.07 -0.48
C GLY A 470 1.62 12.96 -0.74
N TYR A 471 2.11 13.61 0.29
CA TYR A 471 3.33 14.41 0.22
C TYR A 471 4.56 13.56 -0.14
N ILE A 472 4.78 12.45 0.57
CA ILE A 472 5.88 11.52 0.28
C ILE A 472 5.81 11.00 -1.16
N SER A 473 4.64 10.58 -1.62
CA SER A 473 4.46 10.11 -3.00
C SER A 473 4.80 11.20 -4.03
N THR A 474 4.45 12.44 -3.73
CA THR A 474 4.77 13.58 -4.58
C THR A 474 6.27 13.86 -4.60
N LEU A 475 6.96 13.82 -3.44
CA LEU A 475 8.42 13.95 -3.37
C LEU A 475 9.11 12.89 -4.24
N MET A 476 8.70 11.62 -4.10
CA MET A 476 9.28 10.51 -4.88
C MET A 476 9.12 10.69 -6.38
N LYS A 477 7.94 11.15 -6.84
CA LYS A 477 7.66 11.41 -8.25
C LYS A 477 8.52 12.54 -8.83
N ASN A 478 9.00 13.43 -7.98
CA ASN A 478 9.88 14.54 -8.35
C ASN A 478 11.37 14.27 -8.00
N ASN A 479 11.73 13.01 -7.68
CA ASN A 479 13.09 12.60 -7.31
C ASN A 479 13.68 13.40 -6.14
N MET A 480 12.83 13.89 -5.23
CA MET A 480 13.26 14.62 -4.05
C MET A 480 13.58 13.64 -2.90
N PRO A 481 14.64 13.91 -2.11
CA PRO A 481 15.02 13.04 -1.00
C PRO A 481 13.98 13.09 0.12
N VAL A 482 13.33 11.95 0.39
CA VAL A 482 12.19 11.87 1.32
C VAL A 482 12.60 12.18 2.77
N LEU A 483 13.72 11.60 3.24
CA LEU A 483 14.13 11.73 4.65
C LEU A 483 14.47 13.19 5.00
N SER A 484 15.30 13.85 4.21
CA SER A 484 15.66 15.26 4.43
C SER A 484 14.47 16.20 4.26
N SER A 485 13.59 15.92 3.29
CA SER A 485 12.34 16.68 3.12
C SER A 485 11.42 16.56 4.34
N LEU A 486 11.28 15.37 4.94
CA LEU A 486 10.54 15.18 6.17
C LEU A 486 11.19 15.90 7.35
N ASN A 487 12.54 15.96 7.41
CA ASN A 487 13.21 16.75 8.45
C ASN A 487 12.84 18.23 8.36
N ALA A 488 12.88 18.79 7.16
CA ALA A 488 12.47 20.17 6.91
C ALA A 488 10.99 20.43 7.27
N VAL A 489 10.10 19.43 7.12
CA VAL A 489 8.72 19.52 7.63
C VAL A 489 8.69 19.73 9.14
N PHE A 490 9.54 19.01 9.89
CA PHE A 490 9.61 19.17 11.34
C PHE A 490 10.27 20.49 11.78
N GLU A 491 11.06 21.08 10.93
CA GLU A 491 11.64 22.43 11.07
C GLU A 491 10.64 23.55 10.71
N GLY A 492 9.48 23.18 10.11
CA GLY A 492 8.43 24.14 9.75
C GLY A 492 8.54 24.69 8.33
N VAL A 493 9.50 24.22 7.52
CA VAL A 493 9.81 24.69 6.16
C VAL A 493 9.68 23.53 5.16
N PRO A 494 8.50 22.91 4.96
CA PRO A 494 8.31 21.79 4.07
C PRO A 494 8.69 22.17 2.63
N PRO A 495 9.63 21.45 1.97
CA PRO A 495 9.88 21.64 0.55
C PRO A 495 8.63 21.45 -0.28
N ILE A 496 8.42 22.31 -1.24
CA ILE A 496 7.27 22.22 -2.16
C ILE A 496 7.80 21.63 -3.46
N PRO A 497 7.28 20.44 -3.88
CA PRO A 497 7.71 19.75 -5.09
C PRO A 497 7.26 20.44 -6.37
#